data_79ec88f6132213e6c56debee185bd022
#
_entry.id   79ec88f6132213e6c56debee185bd022
#
_cell.length_a   1.000
_cell.length_b   1.000
_cell.length_c   1.000
_cell.angle_alpha   90.00
_cell.angle_beta   90.00
_cell.angle_gamma   90.00
#
_symmetry.space_group_name_H-M   'P 1'
#
loop_
_entity.id
_entity.type
_entity.pdbx_description
1 polymer ?
#
loop_
_entity_poly.entity_id
_entity_poly.type
_entity_poly.pdbx_seq_one_letter_code
_entity_poly.pdbx_strand_id
1 'polypeptide(L)'
;MAKNWYQDIVTYGTSGGKTLGFPTINLDPNILDNSYKQGVYQSWVKYNNKIYLGALYFGPRFINSETKPILEIHILDFNQDIYGQLIEFKLGKYIRGVKKFANTELLIKQIKKDIESIIAL
;
A
#
# COMPACT_ATOMS: atom_id res chain seq x y z
N MET A 1 -9.38 -9.48 -19.41
CA MET A 1 -8.38 -8.48 -19.73
C MET A 1 -7.23 -8.52 -18.77
N ALA A 2 -6.07 -8.69 -19.27
CA ALA A 2 -4.89 -8.73 -18.42
C ALA A 2 -4.69 -7.39 -17.74
N LYS A 3 -4.37 -7.41 -16.47
CA LYS A 3 -4.08 -6.21 -15.76
C LYS A 3 -2.65 -5.80 -16.04
N ASN A 4 -2.49 -4.58 -16.41
CA ASN A 4 -1.16 -4.07 -16.72
C ASN A 4 -0.45 -3.66 -15.44
N TRP A 5 0.87 -3.67 -15.53
CA TRP A 5 1.70 -3.12 -14.48
C TRP A 5 1.73 -1.61 -14.62
N TYR A 6 1.59 -0.93 -13.51
CA TYR A 6 1.83 0.51 -13.43
C TYR A 6 3.29 0.75 -13.08
N GLN A 7 3.82 1.89 -13.48
CA GLN A 7 5.18 2.29 -13.14
C GLN A 7 5.15 3.58 -12.35
N ASP A 8 6.04 3.70 -11.40
CA ASP A 8 6.20 4.95 -10.65
C ASP A 8 7.54 4.96 -9.96
N ILE A 9 7.95 6.15 -9.55
CA ILE A 9 9.15 6.35 -8.75
C ILE A 9 8.73 6.48 -7.30
N VAL A 10 9.38 5.72 -6.44
CA VAL A 10 9.06 5.73 -5.01
C VAL A 10 9.40 7.08 -4.40
N THR A 11 8.45 7.68 -3.71
CA THR A 11 8.63 8.98 -3.06
C THR A 11 8.57 8.82 -1.54
N TYR A 12 9.02 9.84 -0.84
CA TYR A 12 8.87 9.88 0.61
C TYR A 12 7.40 10.14 0.95
N GLY A 13 6.97 9.52 2.04
CA GLY A 13 5.67 9.77 2.62
C GLY A 13 5.82 10.04 4.10
N THR A 14 4.74 9.84 4.84
CA THR A 14 4.83 9.89 6.29
C THR A 14 5.56 8.65 6.79
N SER A 15 6.16 8.76 7.96
CA SER A 15 6.86 7.64 8.58
C SER A 15 5.96 6.80 9.48
N GLY A 16 4.64 6.99 9.41
CA GLY A 16 3.72 6.33 10.32
C GLY A 16 3.82 4.81 10.29
N GLY A 17 3.80 4.21 9.10
CA GLY A 17 3.90 2.77 8.97
C GLY A 17 5.22 2.22 9.46
N LYS A 18 6.31 2.94 9.20
CA LYS A 18 7.63 2.55 9.68
C LYS A 18 7.67 2.55 11.20
N THR A 19 7.08 3.57 11.81
CA THR A 19 7.00 3.67 13.27
C THR A 19 6.25 2.50 13.87
N LEU A 20 5.23 2.00 13.15
CA LEU A 20 4.42 0.88 13.61
C LEU A 20 5.00 -0.49 13.25
N GLY A 21 6.12 -0.53 12.55
CA GLY A 21 6.75 -1.77 12.13
C GLY A 21 6.31 -2.28 10.76
N PHE A 22 5.57 -1.47 10.00
CA PHE A 22 5.10 -1.84 8.66
C PHE A 22 5.48 -0.75 7.68
N PRO A 23 6.78 -0.65 7.33
CA PRO A 23 7.21 0.41 6.42
C PRO A 23 6.54 0.29 5.06
N THR A 24 6.24 1.43 4.46
CA THR A 24 5.58 1.48 3.16
C THR A 24 6.39 2.31 2.17
N ILE A 25 6.23 1.99 0.88
CA ILE A 25 6.66 2.88 -0.18
C ILE A 25 5.47 3.75 -0.56
N ASN A 26 5.76 4.98 -0.98
CA ASN A 26 4.72 5.94 -1.35
C ASN A 26 4.76 6.20 -2.84
N LEU A 27 3.59 6.22 -3.45
CA LEU A 27 3.44 6.36 -4.88
C LEU A 27 2.42 7.47 -5.16
N ASP A 28 2.32 7.87 -6.42
CA ASP A 28 1.39 8.91 -6.84
C ASP A 28 -0.03 8.34 -6.92
N PRO A 29 -0.96 8.79 -6.07
CA PRO A 29 -2.31 8.25 -6.10
C PRO A 29 -3.06 8.56 -7.40
N ASN A 30 -2.61 9.53 -8.18
CA ASN A 30 -3.25 9.85 -9.45
C ASN A 30 -3.05 8.78 -10.52
N ILE A 31 -2.17 7.81 -10.28
CA ILE A 31 -2.00 6.67 -11.17
C ILE A 31 -3.28 5.84 -11.21
N LEU A 32 -3.96 5.74 -10.08
CA LEU A 32 -5.23 5.01 -10.00
C LEU A 32 -6.37 5.98 -10.26
N ASP A 33 -7.29 5.61 -11.13
CA ASP A 33 -8.41 6.46 -11.43
C ASP A 33 -9.57 6.23 -10.44
N ASN A 34 -10.65 6.98 -10.62
CA ASN A 34 -11.78 6.93 -9.71
C ASN A 34 -12.56 5.63 -9.75
N SER A 35 -12.25 4.75 -10.68
CA SER A 35 -12.94 3.46 -10.76
C SER A 35 -12.45 2.48 -9.70
N TYR A 36 -11.30 2.76 -9.10
CA TYR A 36 -10.79 1.90 -8.03
C TYR A 36 -11.43 2.27 -6.70
N LYS A 37 -12.00 1.30 -6.02
CA LYS A 37 -12.47 1.49 -4.66
C LYS A 37 -11.33 1.81 -3.73
N GLN A 38 -11.56 2.71 -2.80
CA GLN A 38 -10.58 2.99 -1.77
C GLN A 38 -10.57 1.88 -0.74
N GLY A 39 -9.39 1.52 -0.28
CA GLY A 39 -9.22 0.46 0.69
C GLY A 39 -7.90 -0.24 0.56
N VAL A 40 -7.86 -1.47 1.02
CA VAL A 40 -6.67 -2.31 1.01
C VAL A 40 -6.80 -3.38 -0.07
N TYR A 41 -5.72 -3.59 -0.81
CA TYR A 41 -5.65 -4.56 -1.88
C TYR A 41 -4.44 -5.46 -1.70
N GLN A 42 -4.57 -6.72 -2.10
CA GLN A 42 -3.40 -7.52 -2.44
C GLN A 42 -2.74 -6.86 -3.63
N SER A 43 -1.41 -6.87 -3.66
CA SER A 43 -0.67 -6.25 -4.76
C SER A 43 0.64 -6.98 -4.99
N TRP A 44 1.25 -6.69 -6.13
CA TRP A 44 2.58 -7.19 -6.44
C TRP A 44 3.44 -6.01 -6.83
N VAL A 45 4.69 -6.03 -6.37
CA VAL A 45 5.68 -5.01 -6.69
C VAL A 45 6.85 -5.68 -7.37
N LYS A 46 7.22 -5.17 -8.53
CA LYS A 46 8.39 -5.66 -9.26
C LYS A 46 9.53 -4.66 -9.10
N TYR A 47 10.62 -5.13 -8.55
CA TYR A 47 11.80 -4.32 -8.34
C TYR A 47 13.04 -5.18 -8.56
N ASN A 48 13.97 -4.68 -9.37
CA ASN A 48 15.24 -5.34 -9.60
C ASN A 48 15.06 -6.80 -10.06
N ASN A 49 14.13 -7.01 -10.98
CA ASN A 49 13.81 -8.32 -11.58
C ASN A 49 13.21 -9.34 -10.61
N LYS A 50 12.72 -8.88 -9.46
CA LYS A 50 12.01 -9.73 -8.51
C LYS A 50 10.61 -9.20 -8.29
N ILE A 51 9.70 -10.13 -8.04
CA ILE A 51 8.30 -9.78 -7.74
C ILE A 51 8.02 -10.10 -6.28
N TYR A 52 7.49 -9.11 -5.58
CA TYR A 52 7.16 -9.21 -4.15
C TYR A 52 5.67 -9.04 -3.96
N LEU A 53 5.14 -9.75 -2.99
CA LEU A 53 3.76 -9.57 -2.55
C LEU A 53 3.68 -8.32 -1.68
N GLY A 54 2.58 -7.58 -1.77
CA GLY A 54 2.41 -6.36 -0.99
C GLY A 54 1.00 -6.13 -0.52
N ALA A 55 0.89 -5.31 0.51
CA ALA A 55 -0.39 -4.80 1.00
C ALA A 55 -0.48 -3.34 0.56
N LEU A 56 -1.38 -3.07 -0.37
CA LEU A 56 -1.56 -1.75 -0.97
C LEU A 56 -2.72 -1.04 -0.30
N TYR A 57 -2.49 0.21 0.11
CA TYR A 57 -3.54 1.07 0.62
C TYR A 57 -3.77 2.25 -0.32
N PHE A 58 -5.02 2.44 -0.70
CA PHE A 58 -5.44 3.58 -1.50
C PHE A 58 -6.61 4.24 -0.77
N GLY A 59 -6.42 5.45 -0.29
CA GLY A 59 -7.48 6.13 0.44
C GLY A 59 -6.95 7.29 1.26
N PRO A 60 -7.82 7.93 2.05
CA PRO A 60 -7.42 9.09 2.84
C PRO A 60 -6.52 8.69 4.00
N ARG A 61 -5.70 9.64 4.42
CA ARG A 61 -4.77 9.43 5.52
C ARG A 61 -5.39 9.64 6.90
N PHE A 62 -6.47 10.40 6.97
CA PHE A 62 -7.13 10.78 8.22
C PHE A 62 -6.24 11.59 9.17
N ILE A 63 -5.38 12.44 8.61
CA ILE A 63 -4.55 13.35 9.39
C ILE A 63 -4.97 14.77 9.02
N ASN A 64 -5.23 15.60 10.03
CA ASN A 64 -5.57 17.01 9.83
C ASN A 64 -6.76 17.20 8.90
N SER A 65 -7.75 16.34 8.98
CA SER A 65 -8.97 16.42 8.16
C SER A 65 -8.70 16.31 6.67
N GLU A 66 -7.56 15.76 6.28
CA GLU A 66 -7.27 15.55 4.87
C GLU A 66 -8.18 14.47 4.30
N THR A 67 -8.70 14.74 3.12
CA THR A 67 -9.56 13.79 2.41
C THR A 67 -8.93 13.28 1.12
N LYS A 68 -7.81 13.87 0.71
CA LYS A 68 -7.13 13.42 -0.51
C LYS A 68 -6.57 12.03 -0.31
N PRO A 69 -6.74 11.15 -1.30
CA PRO A 69 -6.19 9.81 -1.15
C PRO A 69 -4.67 9.81 -1.26
N ILE A 70 -4.08 8.87 -0.57
CA ILE A 70 -2.67 8.51 -0.75
C ILE A 70 -2.63 7.11 -1.33
N LEU A 71 -1.48 6.75 -1.88
CA LEU A 71 -1.24 5.42 -2.41
C LEU A 71 0.07 4.93 -1.83
N GLU A 72 0.01 3.84 -1.09
CA GLU A 72 1.22 3.28 -0.49
C GLU A 72 1.15 1.76 -0.47
N ILE A 73 2.31 1.12 -0.43
CA ILE A 73 2.40 -0.34 -0.40
C ILE A 73 3.39 -0.75 0.68
N HIS A 74 2.95 -1.66 1.56
CA HIS A 74 3.85 -2.37 2.45
C HIS A 74 4.29 -3.64 1.71
N ILE A 75 5.57 -3.70 1.34
CA ILE A 75 6.10 -4.84 0.59
C ILE A 75 6.51 -5.91 1.59
N LEU A 76 5.98 -7.12 1.42
CA LEU A 76 6.26 -8.24 2.32
C LEU A 76 7.64 -8.81 2.05
N ASP A 77 8.31 -9.24 3.11
CA ASP A 77 9.65 -9.84 3.04
C ASP A 77 10.65 -8.96 2.31
N PHE A 78 10.63 -7.67 2.62
CA PHE A 78 11.43 -6.69 1.92
C PHE A 78 11.87 -5.62 2.92
N ASN A 79 13.16 -5.31 2.95
CA ASN A 79 13.68 -4.34 3.92
C ASN A 79 14.72 -3.40 3.32
N GLN A 80 14.61 -3.11 2.02
CA GLN A 80 15.52 -2.19 1.35
C GLN A 80 14.91 -0.80 1.27
N ASP A 81 15.78 0.21 1.30
CA ASP A 81 15.36 1.59 1.05
C ASP A 81 15.44 1.82 -0.47
N ILE A 82 14.28 1.98 -1.09
CA ILE A 82 14.22 2.16 -2.53
C ILE A 82 13.66 3.52 -2.94
N TYR A 83 13.75 4.49 -2.06
CA TYR A 83 13.37 5.85 -2.38
C TYR A 83 14.07 6.32 -3.65
N GLY A 84 13.32 6.94 -4.54
CA GLY A 84 13.84 7.44 -5.81
C GLY A 84 14.00 6.39 -6.89
N GLN A 85 13.72 5.13 -6.58
CA GLN A 85 13.84 4.04 -7.54
C GLN A 85 12.55 3.84 -8.31
N LEU A 86 12.69 3.41 -9.55
CA LEU A 86 11.55 3.05 -10.37
C LEU A 86 11.09 1.64 -10.01
N ILE A 87 9.79 1.49 -9.77
CA ILE A 87 9.20 0.16 -9.56
C ILE A 87 8.00 -0.01 -10.47
N GLU A 88 7.58 -1.25 -10.60
CA GLU A 88 6.30 -1.56 -11.22
C GLU A 88 5.41 -2.21 -10.18
N PHE A 89 4.10 -1.98 -10.29
CA PHE A 89 3.17 -2.62 -9.37
C PHE A 89 1.84 -2.88 -10.06
N LYS A 90 1.09 -3.81 -9.50
CA LYS A 90 -0.29 -4.04 -9.96
C LYS A 90 -1.14 -4.45 -8.77
N LEU A 91 -2.45 -4.20 -8.91
CA LEU A 91 -3.41 -4.55 -7.88
C LEU A 91 -3.94 -5.95 -8.11
N GLY A 92 -4.21 -6.63 -7.03
CA GLY A 92 -4.87 -7.90 -7.05
C GLY A 92 -6.25 -7.78 -6.41
N LYS A 93 -6.54 -8.67 -5.48
CA LYS A 93 -7.85 -8.76 -4.89
C LYS A 93 -8.08 -7.67 -3.85
N TYR A 94 -9.28 -7.11 -3.88
CA TYR A 94 -9.72 -6.14 -2.88
C TYR A 94 -9.93 -6.85 -1.54
N ILE A 95 -9.33 -6.31 -0.48
CA ILE A 95 -9.37 -6.93 0.84
C ILE A 95 -10.43 -6.31 1.72
N ARG A 96 -10.43 -4.99 1.81
CA ARG A 96 -11.39 -4.29 2.67
C ARG A 96 -11.41 -2.80 2.37
N GLY A 97 -12.46 -2.14 2.84
CA GLY A 97 -12.59 -0.70 2.69
C GLY A 97 -11.76 0.09 3.69
N VAL A 98 -11.82 1.39 3.52
CA VAL A 98 -11.18 2.35 4.41
C VAL A 98 -11.83 2.28 5.78
N LYS A 99 -11.02 2.42 6.83
CA LYS A 99 -11.48 2.31 8.20
C LYS A 99 -10.69 3.23 9.09
N LYS A 100 -11.37 3.89 10.02
CA LYS A 100 -10.72 4.68 11.06
C LYS A 100 -10.52 3.81 12.29
N PHE A 101 -9.45 4.09 13.03
CA PHE A 101 -9.12 3.32 14.22
C PHE A 101 -9.05 4.23 15.44
N ALA A 102 -9.59 3.74 16.55
CA ALA A 102 -9.63 4.50 17.78
C ALA A 102 -8.24 4.69 18.39
N ASN A 103 -7.34 3.73 18.13
CA ASN A 103 -5.99 3.80 18.66
C ASN A 103 -5.03 2.98 17.81
N THR A 104 -3.75 3.12 18.11
CA THR A 104 -2.68 2.45 17.36
C THR A 104 -2.75 0.94 17.45
N GLU A 105 -3.14 0.41 18.60
CA GLU A 105 -3.21 -1.04 18.77
C GLU A 105 -4.22 -1.68 17.83
N LEU A 106 -5.37 -1.05 17.66
CA LEU A 106 -6.40 -1.55 16.76
C LEU A 106 -5.94 -1.47 15.30
N LEU A 107 -5.21 -0.42 14.95
CA LEU A 107 -4.65 -0.27 13.63
C LEU A 107 -3.64 -1.39 13.35
N ILE A 108 -2.73 -1.66 14.28
CA ILE A 108 -1.74 -2.72 14.13
C ILE A 108 -2.42 -4.06 13.96
N LYS A 109 -3.44 -4.35 14.75
CA LYS A 109 -4.19 -5.61 14.63
C LYS A 109 -4.78 -5.77 13.24
N GLN A 110 -5.36 -4.67 12.71
CA GLN A 110 -5.97 -4.74 11.39
C GLN A 110 -4.93 -4.94 10.30
N ILE A 111 -3.79 -4.27 10.39
CA ILE A 111 -2.71 -4.43 9.41
C ILE A 111 -2.24 -5.90 9.39
N LYS A 112 -2.09 -6.51 10.56
CA LYS A 112 -1.70 -7.92 10.64
C LYS A 112 -2.73 -8.83 9.99
N LYS A 113 -4.01 -8.56 10.21
CA LYS A 113 -5.10 -9.31 9.57
C LYS A 113 -5.07 -9.15 8.06
N ASP A 114 -4.83 -7.94 7.59
CA ASP A 114 -4.75 -7.68 6.16
C ASP A 114 -3.64 -8.51 5.52
N ILE A 115 -2.47 -8.52 6.17
CA ILE A 115 -1.32 -9.27 5.67
C ILE A 115 -1.64 -10.76 5.63
N GLU A 116 -2.25 -11.29 6.69
CA GLU A 116 -2.65 -12.70 6.73
C GLU A 116 -3.60 -13.04 5.59
N SER A 117 -4.58 -12.18 5.34
CA SER A 117 -5.54 -12.38 4.26
C SER A 117 -4.84 -12.38 2.90
N ILE A 118 -3.90 -11.48 2.72
CA ILE A 118 -3.16 -11.36 1.46
C ILE A 118 -2.31 -12.60 1.21
N ILE A 119 -1.63 -13.07 2.23
CA ILE A 119 -0.77 -14.27 2.10
C ILE A 119 -1.62 -15.50 1.80
N ALA A 120 -2.83 -15.57 2.34
CA ALA A 120 -3.70 -16.73 2.19
C ALA A 120 -4.37 -16.83 0.82
N LEU A 121 -4.30 -15.79 0.01
CA LEU A 121 -4.95 -15.78 -1.31
C LEU A 121 -4.27 -16.69 -2.32
#